data_d8823846bc1df73b94dfd6fbeaebc20a
#
_entry.id   d8823846bc1df73b94dfd6fbeaebc20a
#
_cell.length_a   1.000
_cell.length_b   1.000
_cell.length_c   1.000
_cell.angle_alpha   90.00
_cell.angle_beta   90.00
_cell.angle_gamma   90.00
#
_symmetry.space_group_name_H-M   'P 1'
#
loop_
_entity.id
_entity.type
_entity.pdbx_description
1 polymer ?
#
loop_
_entity_poly.entity_id
_entity_poly.type
_entity_poly.pdbx_seq_one_letter_code
_entity_poly.pdbx_strand_id
1 'polypeptide(L)'
;MVTVLTIFIASAQTLRIGKGRVELTAYPASGPDATAVIVCPGGSYFWHDKVSEGDSVGHWLQRQGICAFVLRYRTAYVPAFITHFRLIFRGNRYPDPQNDLREALRYVRAHATEYRVSPEKIGVMGFSAGGHLVMSSVELFPREEWPAFIVPVYPVVTMVEPWVHKRSRRGLLGDSRTGNRQLRDSLSLEKHIPDGCPPVFLVNCEDDPIVDFHNSVVLDSALTARKVPHVYLRYATGGHGFGANCRKGSAECRTWRRHFLTWLRSLNL
;
A
#
# COMPACT_ATOMS: atom_id res chain seq x y z
N MET A 1 4.01 7.78 -45.36
CA MET A 1 3.75 6.47 -44.71
C MET A 1 3.49 6.77 -43.24
N VAL A 2 2.23 6.78 -42.78
CA VAL A 2 1.89 7.03 -41.38
C VAL A 2 1.95 5.67 -40.67
N THR A 3 2.97 5.48 -39.85
CA THR A 3 3.08 4.27 -39.02
C THR A 3 2.06 4.42 -37.89
N VAL A 4 0.93 3.73 -38.02
CA VAL A 4 -0.04 3.60 -36.92
C VAL A 4 0.61 2.71 -35.84
N LEU A 5 1.09 3.35 -34.79
CA LEU A 5 1.58 2.65 -33.61
C LEU A 5 0.37 2.07 -32.87
N THR A 6 0.06 0.81 -33.15
CA THR A 6 -0.98 0.09 -32.40
C THR A 6 -0.46 -0.14 -30.97
N ILE A 7 -0.93 0.68 -30.04
CA ILE A 7 -0.63 0.49 -28.61
C ILE A 7 -1.41 -0.75 -28.15
N PHE A 8 -0.75 -1.90 -28.11
CA PHE A 8 -1.29 -3.06 -27.42
C PHE A 8 -1.24 -2.79 -25.90
N ILE A 9 -2.35 -2.38 -25.33
CA ILE A 9 -2.51 -2.40 -23.87
C ILE A 9 -2.70 -3.88 -23.52
N ALA A 10 -1.67 -4.49 -22.94
CA ALA A 10 -1.78 -5.87 -22.46
C ALA A 10 -2.90 -5.94 -21.40
N SER A 11 -3.74 -6.96 -21.50
CA SER A 11 -4.80 -7.21 -20.53
C SER A 11 -4.23 -7.50 -19.13
N ALA A 12 -4.99 -7.17 -18.09
CA ALA A 12 -4.61 -7.54 -16.73
C ALA A 12 -4.49 -9.07 -16.59
N GLN A 13 -3.41 -9.52 -15.95
CA GLN A 13 -3.13 -10.94 -15.75
C GLN A 13 -2.94 -11.23 -14.27
N THR A 14 -3.67 -12.19 -13.74
CA THR A 14 -3.51 -12.65 -12.35
C THR A 14 -2.56 -13.83 -12.28
N LEU A 15 -1.56 -13.68 -11.43
CA LEU A 15 -0.50 -14.64 -11.16
C LEU A 15 -0.61 -15.16 -9.73
N ARG A 16 -0.05 -16.33 -9.48
CA ARG A 16 0.11 -16.88 -8.14
C ARG A 16 1.59 -16.94 -7.77
N ILE A 17 1.96 -16.22 -6.72
CA ILE A 17 3.32 -16.15 -6.17
C ILE A 17 3.40 -16.79 -4.79
N GLY A 18 4.57 -16.85 -4.16
CA GLY A 18 4.73 -17.36 -2.80
C GLY A 18 4.26 -18.80 -2.64
N LYS A 19 4.69 -19.71 -3.51
CA LYS A 19 4.22 -21.12 -3.56
C LYS A 19 2.71 -21.24 -3.82
N GLY A 20 2.15 -20.32 -4.62
CA GLY A 20 0.74 -20.30 -5.00
C GLY A 20 -0.23 -19.77 -3.95
N ARG A 21 0.29 -19.17 -2.86
CA ARG A 21 -0.53 -18.68 -1.72
C ARG A 21 -1.03 -17.26 -1.89
N VAL A 22 -0.39 -16.47 -2.75
CA VAL A 22 -0.62 -15.04 -2.90
C VAL A 22 -0.98 -14.73 -4.35
N GLU A 23 -2.02 -13.94 -4.55
CA GLU A 23 -2.41 -13.48 -5.89
C GLU A 23 -1.82 -12.10 -6.17
N LEU A 24 -1.20 -11.96 -7.33
CA LEU A 24 -0.65 -10.71 -7.85
C LEU A 24 -1.25 -10.45 -9.23
N THR A 25 -2.04 -9.40 -9.36
CA THR A 25 -2.62 -9.03 -10.66
C THR A 25 -1.76 -7.94 -11.31
N ALA A 26 -1.12 -8.28 -12.42
CA ALA A 26 -0.31 -7.36 -13.20
C ALA A 26 -1.17 -6.54 -14.16
N TYR A 27 -0.89 -5.25 -14.26
CA TYR A 27 -1.41 -4.26 -15.22
C TYR A 27 -0.21 -3.67 -15.96
N PRO A 28 0.29 -4.35 -17.01
CA PRO A 28 1.51 -3.92 -17.70
C PRO A 28 1.32 -2.56 -18.37
N ALA A 29 2.36 -1.72 -18.32
CA ALA A 29 2.39 -0.44 -19.02
C ALA A 29 3.06 -0.58 -20.38
N SER A 30 2.81 0.40 -21.28
CA SER A 30 3.48 0.50 -22.56
C SER A 30 4.77 1.31 -22.42
N GLY A 31 5.89 0.76 -22.85
CA GLY A 31 7.18 1.46 -22.87
C GLY A 31 8.30 0.69 -22.16
N PRO A 32 9.55 0.99 -22.50
CA PRO A 32 10.71 0.42 -21.81
C PRO A 32 10.97 1.18 -20.50
N ASP A 33 11.65 0.51 -19.56
CA ASP A 33 12.12 1.06 -18.29
C ASP A 33 11.03 1.78 -17.46
N ALA A 34 9.81 1.25 -17.52
CA ALA A 34 8.68 1.81 -16.82
C ALA A 34 8.90 1.76 -15.29
N THR A 35 8.36 2.76 -14.60
CA THR A 35 8.18 2.68 -13.14
C THR A 35 7.13 1.61 -12.84
N ALA A 36 7.34 0.85 -11.78
CA ALA A 36 6.35 -0.08 -11.27
C ALA A 36 5.85 0.30 -9.88
N VAL A 37 4.59 -0.04 -9.60
CA VAL A 37 3.97 0.16 -8.29
C VAL A 37 3.28 -1.12 -7.85
N ILE A 38 3.69 -1.68 -6.71
CA ILE A 38 2.93 -2.74 -6.05
C ILE A 38 1.85 -2.09 -5.20
N VAL A 39 0.60 -2.40 -5.49
CA VAL A 39 -0.59 -1.80 -4.86
C VAL A 39 -1.14 -2.76 -3.81
N CYS A 40 -1.26 -2.29 -2.57
CA CYS A 40 -1.80 -3.03 -1.43
C CYS A 40 -3.15 -2.43 -1.01
N PRO A 41 -4.29 -3.01 -1.42
CA PRO A 41 -5.61 -2.54 -1.00
C PRO A 41 -5.81 -2.62 0.51
N GLY A 42 -6.67 -1.75 1.06
CA GLY A 42 -7.10 -1.82 2.45
C GLY A 42 -8.16 -2.89 2.70
N GLY A 43 -8.68 -2.89 3.93
CA GLY A 43 -9.69 -3.84 4.39
C GLY A 43 -9.41 -4.36 5.80
N SER A 44 -8.75 -3.54 6.62
CA SER A 44 -8.49 -3.79 8.04
C SER A 44 -7.75 -5.10 8.34
N TYR A 45 -7.00 -5.64 7.38
CA TYR A 45 -6.36 -6.97 7.43
C TYR A 45 -7.34 -8.15 7.53
N PHE A 46 -8.64 -7.93 7.30
CA PHE A 46 -9.65 -8.98 7.24
C PHE A 46 -10.09 -9.30 5.81
N TRP A 47 -10.10 -8.29 4.93
CA TRP A 47 -10.48 -8.41 3.52
C TRP A 47 -9.71 -7.42 2.66
N HIS A 48 -10.11 -7.23 1.40
CA HIS A 48 -9.56 -6.22 0.49
C HIS A 48 -10.67 -5.42 -0.19
N ASP A 49 -10.53 -4.09 -0.29
CA ASP A 49 -11.28 -3.29 -1.27
C ASP A 49 -10.69 -3.51 -2.67
N LYS A 50 -11.19 -4.58 -3.32
CA LYS A 50 -10.69 -5.00 -4.63
C LYS A 50 -10.97 -3.99 -5.72
N VAL A 51 -12.04 -3.22 -5.60
CA VAL A 51 -12.52 -2.32 -6.66
C VAL A 51 -11.87 -0.95 -6.54
N SER A 52 -12.10 -0.22 -5.44
CA SER A 52 -11.66 1.18 -5.33
C SER A 52 -10.15 1.31 -5.14
N GLU A 53 -9.56 0.41 -4.34
CA GLU A 53 -8.16 0.45 -3.93
C GLU A 53 -7.28 -0.59 -4.65
N GLY A 54 -7.92 -1.55 -5.35
CA GLY A 54 -7.24 -2.55 -6.18
C GLY A 54 -7.33 -2.20 -7.66
N ASP A 55 -8.33 -2.77 -8.35
CA ASP A 55 -8.43 -2.76 -9.82
C ASP A 55 -8.51 -1.34 -10.41
N SER A 56 -9.25 -0.42 -9.76
CA SER A 56 -9.33 0.99 -10.21
C SER A 56 -7.96 1.69 -10.16
N VAL A 57 -7.14 1.36 -9.15
CA VAL A 57 -5.78 1.89 -9.03
C VAL A 57 -4.87 1.28 -10.07
N GLY A 58 -4.93 -0.06 -10.26
CA GLY A 58 -4.17 -0.75 -11.28
C GLY A 58 -4.41 -0.19 -12.68
N HIS A 59 -5.67 -0.07 -13.07
CA HIS A 59 -6.06 0.54 -14.35
C HIS A 59 -5.66 2.01 -14.47
N TRP A 60 -5.78 2.78 -13.38
CA TRP A 60 -5.38 4.17 -13.40
C TRP A 60 -3.87 4.31 -13.64
N LEU A 61 -3.03 3.58 -12.92
CA LEU A 61 -1.57 3.60 -13.08
C LEU A 61 -1.16 3.14 -14.48
N GLN A 62 -1.76 2.04 -14.98
CA GLN A 62 -1.52 1.52 -16.33
C GLN A 62 -1.75 2.60 -17.41
N ARG A 63 -2.86 3.35 -17.31
CA ARG A 63 -3.15 4.46 -18.23
C ARG A 63 -2.17 5.62 -18.13
N GLN A 64 -1.41 5.73 -17.03
CA GLN A 64 -0.34 6.74 -16.88
C GLN A 64 1.03 6.23 -17.32
N GLY A 65 1.11 5.03 -17.91
CA GLY A 65 2.39 4.43 -18.33
C GLY A 65 3.18 3.83 -17.16
N ILE A 66 2.53 3.59 -16.01
CA ILE A 66 3.14 2.98 -14.82
C ILE A 66 2.66 1.54 -14.72
N CYS A 67 3.59 0.61 -14.63
CA CYS A 67 3.27 -0.79 -14.43
C CYS A 67 2.70 -1.00 -13.02
N ALA A 68 1.51 -1.56 -12.87
CA ALA A 68 0.92 -1.79 -11.57
C ALA A 68 0.76 -3.27 -11.28
N PHE A 69 0.96 -3.63 -10.01
CA PHE A 69 0.82 -5.00 -9.51
C PHE A 69 -0.06 -4.99 -8.27
N VAL A 70 -1.33 -5.35 -8.40
CA VAL A 70 -2.27 -5.37 -7.28
C VAL A 70 -2.07 -6.65 -6.48
N LEU A 71 -1.59 -6.50 -5.25
CA LEU A 71 -1.28 -7.59 -4.34
C LEU A 71 -2.49 -7.93 -3.47
N ARG A 72 -2.96 -9.17 -3.56
CA ARG A 72 -3.91 -9.76 -2.61
C ARG A 72 -3.16 -10.51 -1.53
N TYR A 73 -2.55 -9.76 -0.61
CA TYR A 73 -1.83 -10.33 0.52
C TYR A 73 -2.75 -11.14 1.45
N ARG A 74 -2.22 -12.10 2.18
CA ARG A 74 -3.00 -12.92 3.11
C ARG A 74 -3.58 -12.08 4.24
N THR A 75 -4.86 -12.25 4.49
CA THR A 75 -5.62 -11.56 5.54
C THR A 75 -6.17 -12.55 6.55
N ALA A 76 -6.70 -12.04 7.65
CA ALA A 76 -7.39 -12.88 8.64
C ALA A 76 -8.71 -13.48 8.10
N TYR A 77 -9.24 -12.95 7.00
CA TYR A 77 -10.52 -13.30 6.38
C TYR A 77 -11.77 -12.97 7.22
N VAL A 78 -12.90 -12.88 6.54
CA VAL A 78 -14.20 -12.54 7.13
C VAL A 78 -14.62 -13.52 8.26
N PRO A 79 -14.44 -14.84 8.13
CA PRO A 79 -14.75 -15.74 9.24
C PRO A 79 -14.02 -15.39 10.54
N ALA A 80 -12.76 -15.01 10.47
CA ALA A 80 -12.00 -14.59 11.66
C ALA A 80 -12.51 -13.27 12.25
N PHE A 81 -13.05 -12.38 11.42
CA PHE A 81 -13.71 -11.16 11.88
C PHE A 81 -14.96 -11.46 12.71
N ILE A 82 -15.79 -12.41 12.26
CA ILE A 82 -17.06 -12.78 12.89
C ILE A 82 -16.82 -13.62 14.15
N THR A 83 -15.96 -14.62 14.09
CA THR A 83 -15.75 -15.61 15.15
C THR A 83 -14.78 -15.15 16.23
N HIS A 84 -14.22 -13.96 16.13
CA HIS A 84 -13.17 -13.45 17.00
C HIS A 84 -11.96 -14.40 17.14
N PHE A 85 -11.63 -15.17 16.11
CA PHE A 85 -10.54 -16.17 16.08
C PHE A 85 -10.64 -17.29 17.13
N ARG A 86 -11.80 -17.47 17.80
CA ARG A 86 -11.82 -18.20 19.06
C ARG A 86 -11.80 -19.72 18.95
N LEU A 87 -12.34 -20.33 17.91
CA LEU A 87 -12.51 -21.78 17.97
C LEU A 87 -12.14 -22.55 16.70
N ILE A 88 -12.43 -22.05 15.50
CA ILE A 88 -12.39 -22.86 14.28
C ILE A 88 -11.42 -22.30 13.23
N PHE A 89 -11.22 -20.98 13.18
CA PHE A 89 -10.46 -20.34 12.13
C PHE A 89 -9.54 -19.23 12.66
N ARG A 90 -8.22 -19.45 12.56
CA ARG A 90 -7.22 -18.48 13.06
C ARG A 90 -6.89 -17.37 12.06
N GLY A 91 -7.15 -17.60 10.75
CA GLY A 91 -6.76 -16.67 9.69
C GLY A 91 -5.25 -16.43 9.61
N ASN A 92 -4.85 -15.61 8.66
CA ASN A 92 -3.48 -15.15 8.55
C ASN A 92 -3.31 -13.84 9.34
N ARG A 93 -2.15 -13.61 9.89
CA ARG A 93 -1.81 -12.47 10.75
C ARG A 93 -0.32 -12.15 10.62
N TYR A 94 0.12 -11.10 11.25
CA TYR A 94 1.55 -10.76 11.29
C TYR A 94 2.40 -12.00 11.63
N PRO A 95 3.47 -12.31 10.84
CA PRO A 95 4.03 -11.51 9.75
C PRO A 95 3.57 -11.90 8.32
N ASP A 96 2.46 -12.64 8.16
CA ASP A 96 2.05 -13.17 6.84
C ASP A 96 1.85 -12.08 5.77
N PRO A 97 1.11 -10.97 6.03
CA PRO A 97 0.94 -9.90 5.03
C PRO A 97 2.28 -9.26 4.62
N GLN A 98 3.19 -9.07 5.58
CA GLN A 98 4.51 -8.49 5.34
C GLN A 98 5.39 -9.41 4.48
N ASN A 99 5.35 -10.70 4.77
CA ASN A 99 6.07 -11.70 3.95
C ASN A 99 5.53 -11.73 2.52
N ASP A 100 4.22 -11.54 2.33
CA ASP A 100 3.59 -11.50 1.00
C ASP A 100 4.01 -10.26 0.21
N LEU A 101 4.09 -9.09 0.85
CA LEU A 101 4.61 -7.88 0.20
C LEU A 101 6.09 -8.04 -0.17
N ARG A 102 6.90 -8.61 0.72
CA ARG A 102 8.30 -8.89 0.47
C ARG A 102 8.48 -9.82 -0.73
N GLU A 103 7.68 -10.88 -0.79
CA GLU A 103 7.67 -11.81 -1.91
C GLU A 103 7.25 -11.14 -3.22
N ALA A 104 6.25 -10.26 -3.18
CA ALA A 104 5.83 -9.50 -4.35
C ALA A 104 6.93 -8.57 -4.87
N LEU A 105 7.65 -7.86 -3.99
CA LEU A 105 8.80 -7.04 -4.36
C LEU A 105 9.89 -7.86 -5.03
N ARG A 106 10.25 -9.01 -4.46
CA ARG A 106 11.23 -9.94 -5.03
C ARG A 106 10.79 -10.46 -6.39
N TYR A 107 9.52 -10.86 -6.51
CA TYR A 107 8.96 -11.37 -7.75
C TYR A 107 9.03 -10.32 -8.86
N VAL A 108 8.55 -9.09 -8.62
CA VAL A 108 8.56 -8.03 -9.63
C VAL A 108 9.98 -7.67 -10.04
N ARG A 109 10.94 -7.61 -9.11
CA ARG A 109 12.36 -7.41 -9.42
C ARG A 109 12.95 -8.52 -10.30
N ALA A 110 12.67 -9.77 -9.96
CA ALA A 110 13.16 -10.93 -10.71
C ALA A 110 12.58 -11.01 -12.14
N HIS A 111 11.38 -10.49 -12.36
CA HIS A 111 10.69 -10.47 -13.65
C HIS A 111 10.68 -9.09 -14.33
N ALA A 112 11.54 -8.17 -13.88
CA ALA A 112 11.54 -6.79 -14.35
C ALA A 112 11.68 -6.68 -15.89
N THR A 113 12.52 -7.48 -16.50
CA THR A 113 12.69 -7.54 -17.95
C THR A 113 11.41 -7.97 -18.68
N GLU A 114 10.69 -8.96 -18.15
CA GLU A 114 9.42 -9.45 -18.71
C GLU A 114 8.37 -8.34 -18.76
N TYR A 115 8.26 -7.55 -17.68
CA TYR A 115 7.33 -6.44 -17.57
C TYR A 115 7.87 -5.11 -18.11
N ARG A 116 9.09 -5.09 -18.64
CA ARG A 116 9.80 -3.89 -19.12
C ARG A 116 9.90 -2.79 -18.05
N VAL A 117 10.11 -3.20 -16.81
CA VAL A 117 10.23 -2.35 -15.64
C VAL A 117 11.69 -2.19 -15.26
N SER A 118 12.09 -1.02 -14.77
CA SER A 118 13.39 -0.87 -14.13
C SER A 118 13.34 -1.42 -12.70
N PRO A 119 14.22 -2.36 -12.32
CA PRO A 119 14.28 -2.91 -10.95
C PRO A 119 14.45 -1.84 -9.87
N GLU A 120 15.12 -0.74 -10.21
CA GLU A 120 15.41 0.39 -9.32
C GLU A 120 14.22 1.36 -9.15
N LYS A 121 13.17 1.20 -9.99
CA LYS A 121 11.99 2.09 -10.02
C LYS A 121 10.73 1.39 -9.52
N ILE A 122 10.87 0.45 -8.61
CA ILE A 122 9.74 -0.30 -8.04
C ILE A 122 9.36 0.32 -6.71
N GLY A 123 8.22 1.01 -6.68
CA GLY A 123 7.62 1.56 -5.46
C GLY A 123 6.46 0.73 -4.95
N VAL A 124 5.94 1.14 -3.80
CA VAL A 124 4.76 0.52 -3.17
C VAL A 124 3.70 1.57 -2.84
N MET A 125 2.44 1.23 -3.05
CA MET A 125 1.29 2.08 -2.73
C MET A 125 0.29 1.29 -1.91
N GLY A 126 -0.16 1.83 -0.78
CA GLY A 126 -1.10 1.12 0.07
C GLY A 126 -2.17 2.03 0.66
N PHE A 127 -3.34 1.45 0.85
CA PHE A 127 -4.54 2.15 1.31
C PHE A 127 -4.96 1.63 2.67
N SER A 128 -5.28 2.52 3.62
CA SER A 128 -5.78 2.11 4.94
C SER A 128 -4.84 1.11 5.64
N ALA A 129 -5.28 -0.11 5.92
CA ALA A 129 -4.43 -1.21 6.40
C ALA A 129 -3.30 -1.56 5.41
N GLY A 130 -3.53 -1.43 4.10
CA GLY A 130 -2.49 -1.56 3.08
C GLY A 130 -1.44 -0.46 3.16
N GLY A 131 -1.83 0.76 3.61
CA GLY A 131 -0.92 1.86 3.91
C GLY A 131 0.04 1.52 5.06
N HIS A 132 -0.45 0.87 6.11
CA HIS A 132 0.37 0.30 7.17
C HIS A 132 1.33 -0.76 6.60
N LEU A 133 0.82 -1.65 5.77
CA LEU A 133 1.61 -2.73 5.19
C LEU A 133 2.79 -2.18 4.36
N VAL A 134 2.56 -1.20 3.48
CA VAL A 134 3.63 -0.67 2.63
C VAL A 134 4.66 0.12 3.42
N MET A 135 4.25 0.89 4.44
CA MET A 135 5.20 1.57 5.33
C MET A 135 6.04 0.58 6.14
N SER A 136 5.47 -0.54 6.59
CA SER A 136 6.21 -1.55 7.34
C SER A 136 7.38 -2.19 6.56
N SER A 137 7.43 -2.00 5.24
CA SER A 137 8.50 -2.55 4.40
C SER A 137 9.89 -2.01 4.76
N VAL A 138 9.99 -0.74 5.15
CA VAL A 138 11.29 -0.12 5.51
C VAL A 138 11.73 -0.43 6.93
N GLU A 139 10.84 -0.94 7.77
CA GLU A 139 11.15 -1.31 9.15
C GLU A 139 11.48 -2.80 9.29
N LEU A 140 10.85 -3.62 8.47
CA LEU A 140 10.86 -5.07 8.63
C LEU A 140 11.69 -5.81 7.56
N PHE A 141 12.02 -5.15 6.43
CA PHE A 141 12.81 -5.78 5.38
C PHE A 141 14.26 -5.31 5.42
N PRO A 142 15.21 -6.14 4.96
CA PRO A 142 16.58 -5.70 4.73
C PRO A 142 16.62 -4.51 3.75
N ARG A 143 17.58 -3.61 3.94
CA ARG A 143 17.67 -2.36 3.18
C ARG A 143 17.74 -2.57 1.66
N GLU A 144 18.40 -3.61 1.21
CA GLU A 144 18.54 -3.99 -0.20
C GLU A 144 17.21 -4.44 -0.84
N GLU A 145 16.20 -4.71 -0.01
CA GLU A 145 14.86 -5.10 -0.47
C GLU A 145 13.85 -3.96 -0.39
N TRP A 146 14.24 -2.78 0.09
CA TRP A 146 13.34 -1.64 0.21
C TRP A 146 12.80 -1.21 -1.16
N PRO A 147 11.56 -0.70 -1.21
CA PRO A 147 11.02 -0.10 -2.42
C PRO A 147 11.74 1.22 -2.74
N ALA A 148 11.67 1.67 -4.00
CA ALA A 148 12.24 2.95 -4.42
C ALA A 148 11.49 4.16 -3.83
N PHE A 149 10.21 4.01 -3.54
CA PHE A 149 9.34 5.02 -2.90
C PHE A 149 8.11 4.37 -2.27
N ILE A 150 7.45 5.09 -1.36
CA ILE A 150 6.31 4.57 -0.59
C ILE A 150 5.16 5.57 -0.64
N VAL A 151 3.94 5.06 -0.89
CA VAL A 151 2.73 5.88 -1.02
C VAL A 151 1.64 5.36 -0.06
N PRO A 152 1.66 5.76 1.22
CA PRO A 152 0.58 5.46 2.15
C PRO A 152 -0.59 6.44 1.97
N VAL A 153 -1.77 5.92 1.67
CA VAL A 153 -2.99 6.71 1.47
C VAL A 153 -3.97 6.38 2.61
N TYR A 154 -4.37 7.41 3.37
CA TYR A 154 -5.14 7.30 4.63
C TYR A 154 -4.71 6.11 5.50
N PRO A 155 -3.40 6.00 5.81
CA PRO A 155 -2.86 4.78 6.40
C PRO A 155 -3.29 4.60 7.85
N VAL A 156 -3.46 3.35 8.26
CA VAL A 156 -3.24 2.98 9.67
C VAL A 156 -1.74 3.11 9.94
N VAL A 157 -1.36 3.66 11.08
CA VAL A 157 0.05 3.91 11.44
C VAL A 157 0.34 3.36 12.82
N THR A 158 -0.34 3.86 13.84
CA THR A 158 -0.11 3.45 15.22
C THR A 158 -0.90 2.21 15.63
N MET A 159 -0.30 1.40 16.49
CA MET A 159 -0.97 0.28 17.16
C MET A 159 -1.20 0.52 18.66
N VAL A 160 -0.73 1.67 19.19
CA VAL A 160 -0.73 1.96 20.65
C VAL A 160 -1.53 3.19 21.02
N GLU A 161 -1.53 4.24 20.20
CA GLU A 161 -2.12 5.53 20.53
C GLU A 161 -3.67 5.47 20.67
N PRO A 162 -4.32 6.45 21.33
CA PRO A 162 -5.76 6.46 21.54
C PRO A 162 -6.58 6.40 20.23
N TRP A 163 -6.07 6.99 19.15
CA TRP A 163 -6.68 7.00 17.81
C TRP A 163 -6.35 5.77 16.96
N VAL A 164 -5.84 4.69 17.57
CA VAL A 164 -5.58 3.43 16.88
C VAL A 164 -6.83 2.87 16.21
N HIS A 165 -6.70 2.44 14.95
CA HIS A 165 -7.77 1.71 14.29
C HIS A 165 -7.85 0.27 14.83
N LYS A 166 -8.65 0.07 15.88
CA LYS A 166 -8.74 -1.17 16.66
C LYS A 166 -9.03 -2.41 15.80
N ARG A 167 -9.84 -2.25 14.73
CA ARG A 167 -10.16 -3.33 13.80
C ARG A 167 -8.92 -3.79 13.04
N SER A 168 -8.13 -2.88 12.48
CA SER A 168 -6.88 -3.23 11.78
C SER A 168 -5.87 -3.87 12.74
N ARG A 169 -5.73 -3.34 13.95
CA ARG A 169 -4.87 -3.95 14.97
C ARG A 169 -5.30 -5.40 15.26
N ARG A 170 -6.60 -5.65 15.42
CA ARG A 170 -7.14 -6.98 15.65
C ARG A 170 -6.89 -7.90 14.43
N GLY A 171 -7.12 -7.41 13.20
CA GLY A 171 -6.90 -8.17 11.97
C GLY A 171 -5.44 -8.57 11.80
N LEU A 172 -4.51 -7.64 12.07
CA LEU A 172 -3.08 -7.87 11.94
C LEU A 172 -2.52 -8.78 13.05
N LEU A 173 -2.90 -8.56 14.29
CA LEU A 173 -2.33 -9.28 15.43
C LEU A 173 -3.08 -10.57 15.78
N GLY A 174 -4.37 -10.65 15.46
CA GLY A 174 -5.27 -11.68 15.99
C GLY A 174 -5.66 -11.41 17.45
N ASP A 175 -6.81 -11.91 17.90
CA ASP A 175 -7.38 -11.62 19.20
C ASP A 175 -6.41 -11.93 20.37
N SER A 176 -5.68 -13.04 20.29
CA SER A 176 -4.77 -13.47 21.34
C SER A 176 -3.54 -12.59 21.56
N ARG A 177 -3.18 -11.77 20.56
CA ARG A 177 -1.97 -10.91 20.62
C ARG A 177 -2.27 -9.42 20.70
N THR A 178 -3.54 -9.01 20.64
CA THR A 178 -3.94 -7.60 20.75
C THR A 178 -3.55 -6.94 22.06
N GLY A 179 -3.41 -7.72 23.14
CA GLY A 179 -2.91 -7.26 24.43
C GLY A 179 -1.38 -7.16 24.55
N ASN A 180 -0.63 -7.73 23.59
CA ASN A 180 0.84 -7.71 23.64
C ASN A 180 1.36 -6.30 23.33
N ARG A 181 1.79 -5.57 24.36
CA ARG A 181 2.28 -4.20 24.26
C ARG A 181 3.54 -4.09 23.39
N GLN A 182 4.50 -5.00 23.59
CA GLN A 182 5.75 -4.98 22.83
C GLN A 182 5.50 -5.18 21.33
N LEU A 183 4.62 -6.13 20.97
CA LEU A 183 4.26 -6.35 19.56
C LEU A 183 3.48 -5.17 18.97
N ARG A 184 2.59 -4.51 19.73
CA ARG A 184 1.93 -3.29 19.28
C ARG A 184 2.93 -2.16 19.07
N ASP A 185 3.85 -2.01 19.98
CA ASP A 185 4.89 -0.98 19.91
C ASP A 185 5.80 -1.18 18.69
N SER A 186 6.25 -2.42 18.46
CA SER A 186 7.09 -2.76 17.30
C SER A 186 6.39 -2.66 15.93
N LEU A 187 5.07 -2.52 15.90
CA LEU A 187 4.27 -2.33 14.68
C LEU A 187 3.60 -0.94 14.63
N SER A 188 4.03 -0.02 15.50
CA SER A 188 3.65 1.40 15.47
C SER A 188 4.69 2.17 14.66
N LEU A 189 4.38 2.35 13.38
CA LEU A 189 5.33 2.78 12.34
C LEU A 189 5.99 4.13 12.62
N GLU A 190 5.29 5.04 13.30
CA GLU A 190 5.79 6.35 13.68
C GLU A 190 7.01 6.29 14.61
N LYS A 191 7.23 5.14 15.26
CA LYS A 191 8.32 4.96 16.22
C LYS A 191 9.61 4.42 15.62
N HIS A 192 9.54 3.84 14.43
CA HIS A 192 10.61 3.01 13.89
C HIS A 192 11.07 3.41 12.49
N ILE A 193 10.87 4.68 12.09
CA ILE A 193 11.34 5.18 10.79
C ILE A 193 12.87 5.08 10.74
N PRO A 194 13.43 4.29 9.82
CA PRO A 194 14.88 4.10 9.73
C PRO A 194 15.57 5.26 9.01
N ASP A 195 16.86 5.40 9.26
CA ASP A 195 17.70 6.33 8.50
C ASP A 195 17.81 5.91 7.04
N GLY A 196 17.68 6.87 6.13
CA GLY A 196 17.72 6.62 4.70
C GLY A 196 16.44 5.97 4.16
N CYS A 197 15.31 6.09 4.89
CA CYS A 197 13.99 5.70 4.39
C CYS A 197 13.74 6.33 3.00
N PRO A 198 13.24 5.58 2.02
CA PRO A 198 12.89 6.09 0.70
C PRO A 198 11.88 7.24 0.75
N PRO A 199 11.78 8.05 -0.33
CA PRO A 199 10.79 9.12 -0.40
C PRO A 199 9.36 8.63 -0.17
N VAL A 200 8.57 9.42 0.57
CA VAL A 200 7.19 9.08 0.95
C VAL A 200 6.19 10.10 0.41
N PHE A 201 5.07 9.62 -0.12
CA PHE A 201 3.94 10.45 -0.53
C PHE A 201 2.72 10.07 0.30
N LEU A 202 2.41 10.86 1.33
CA LEU A 202 1.35 10.61 2.31
C LEU A 202 0.08 11.40 1.96
N VAL A 203 -1.07 10.75 2.07
CA VAL A 203 -2.38 11.38 1.76
C VAL A 203 -3.40 10.98 2.81
N ASN A 204 -4.23 11.93 3.28
CA ASN A 204 -5.44 11.63 4.05
C ASN A 204 -6.49 12.74 3.93
N CYS A 205 -7.69 12.49 4.50
CA CYS A 205 -8.72 13.49 4.73
C CYS A 205 -8.96 13.63 6.24
N GLU A 206 -9.27 14.86 6.70
CA GLU A 206 -9.53 15.14 8.13
C GLU A 206 -10.87 14.57 8.60
N ASP A 207 -11.84 14.51 7.69
CA ASP A 207 -13.18 13.98 7.92
C ASP A 207 -13.28 12.44 7.79
N ASP A 208 -12.14 11.73 7.83
CA ASP A 208 -12.12 10.28 7.74
C ASP A 208 -12.80 9.61 8.96
N PRO A 209 -13.95 8.93 8.77
CA PRO A 209 -14.70 8.32 9.86
C PRO A 209 -14.19 6.94 10.27
N ILE A 210 -13.17 6.42 9.59
CA ILE A 210 -12.69 5.04 9.77
C ILE A 210 -11.30 5.01 10.39
N VAL A 211 -10.35 5.73 9.80
CA VAL A 211 -8.99 5.86 10.32
C VAL A 211 -8.77 7.31 10.70
N ASP A 212 -8.68 7.55 11.99
CA ASP A 212 -8.43 8.88 12.52
C ASP A 212 -7.20 9.51 11.86
N PHE A 213 -7.33 10.71 11.34
CA PHE A 213 -6.30 11.40 10.57
C PHE A 213 -5.01 11.65 11.37
N HIS A 214 -5.06 11.60 12.70
CA HIS A 214 -3.86 11.68 13.54
C HIS A 214 -2.87 10.54 13.26
N ASN A 215 -3.31 9.41 12.70
CA ASN A 215 -2.39 8.40 12.18
C ASN A 215 -1.42 9.01 11.15
N SER A 216 -1.93 9.81 10.20
CA SER A 216 -1.09 10.48 9.21
C SER A 216 -0.26 11.62 9.82
N VAL A 217 -0.80 12.35 10.79
CA VAL A 217 -0.08 13.44 11.47
C VAL A 217 1.15 12.92 12.22
N VAL A 218 1.02 11.82 12.96
CA VAL A 218 2.18 11.26 13.68
C VAL A 218 3.21 10.66 12.73
N LEU A 219 2.78 10.10 11.59
CA LEU A 219 3.70 9.62 10.56
C LEU A 219 4.47 10.78 9.92
N ASP A 220 3.80 11.86 9.52
CA ASP A 220 4.40 13.08 8.99
C ASP A 220 5.46 13.65 9.95
N SER A 221 5.10 13.76 11.23
CA SER A 221 6.01 14.22 12.28
C SER A 221 7.25 13.34 12.41
N ALA A 222 7.07 12.01 12.35
CA ALA A 222 8.18 11.05 12.41
C ALA A 222 9.09 11.13 11.18
N LEU A 223 8.52 11.24 9.98
CA LEU A 223 9.25 11.42 8.72
C LEU A 223 10.06 12.73 8.75
N THR A 224 9.45 13.82 9.20
CA THR A 224 10.11 15.13 9.37
C THR A 224 11.27 15.03 10.35
N ALA A 225 11.09 14.42 11.52
CA ALA A 225 12.13 14.26 12.53
C ALA A 225 13.34 13.45 12.01
N ARG A 226 13.09 12.49 11.12
CA ARG A 226 14.12 11.67 10.46
C ARG A 226 14.64 12.26 9.15
N LYS A 227 14.20 13.47 8.79
CA LYS A 227 14.59 14.16 7.54
C LYS A 227 14.34 13.31 6.28
N VAL A 228 13.31 12.47 6.30
CA VAL A 228 12.90 11.69 5.12
C VAL A 228 12.29 12.64 4.10
N PRO A 229 12.70 12.62 2.81
CA PRO A 229 12.02 13.37 1.76
C PRO A 229 10.56 12.90 1.65
N HIS A 230 9.60 13.78 1.90
CA HIS A 230 8.19 13.40 1.80
C HIS A 230 7.29 14.57 1.42
N VAL A 231 6.11 14.22 0.94
CA VAL A 231 4.98 15.12 0.69
C VAL A 231 3.82 14.61 1.53
N TYR A 232 3.16 15.52 2.22
CA TYR A 232 1.92 15.21 2.94
C TYR A 232 0.77 16.04 2.39
N LEU A 233 -0.21 15.38 1.76
CA LEU A 233 -1.45 15.97 1.32
C LEU A 233 -2.55 15.70 2.34
N ARG A 234 -2.98 16.74 3.00
CA ARG A 234 -4.06 16.72 3.99
C ARG A 234 -5.25 17.50 3.44
N TYR A 235 -6.33 16.80 3.14
CA TYR A 235 -7.56 17.37 2.62
C TYR A 235 -8.58 17.55 3.75
N ALA A 236 -9.35 18.64 3.73
CA ALA A 236 -10.38 18.87 4.74
C ALA A 236 -11.49 17.82 4.65
N THR A 237 -11.88 17.44 3.41
CA THR A 237 -12.99 16.52 3.19
C THR A 237 -12.64 15.46 2.13
N GLY A 238 -13.30 14.29 2.24
CA GLY A 238 -13.12 13.20 1.28
C GLY A 238 -13.34 11.82 1.89
N GLY A 239 -13.36 11.75 3.22
CA GLY A 239 -13.62 10.52 3.96
C GLY A 239 -12.56 9.44 3.75
N HIS A 240 -12.98 8.19 3.76
CA HIS A 240 -12.14 7.00 3.65
C HIS A 240 -12.47 6.15 2.43
N GLY A 241 -11.51 5.34 1.96
CA GLY A 241 -11.75 4.33 0.94
C GLY A 241 -12.00 4.87 -0.48
N PHE A 242 -11.53 6.09 -0.78
CA PHE A 242 -11.73 6.67 -2.12
C PHE A 242 -10.85 6.03 -3.19
N GLY A 243 -9.64 5.58 -2.86
CA GLY A 243 -8.72 4.95 -3.81
C GLY A 243 -8.57 5.75 -5.11
N ALA A 244 -8.71 5.07 -6.25
CA ALA A 244 -8.78 5.72 -7.57
C ALA A 244 -10.23 5.76 -8.13
N ASN A 245 -11.24 5.48 -7.32
CA ASN A 245 -12.63 5.51 -7.75
C ASN A 245 -13.13 6.95 -7.92
N CYS A 246 -13.62 7.29 -9.12
CA CYS A 246 -14.10 8.64 -9.44
C CYS A 246 -15.42 9.02 -8.76
N ARG A 247 -16.15 8.05 -8.19
CA ARG A 247 -17.42 8.26 -7.49
C ARG A 247 -17.28 8.40 -5.99
N LYS A 248 -16.07 8.18 -5.44
CA LYS A 248 -15.78 8.28 -4.01
C LYS A 248 -14.89 9.50 -3.72
N GLY A 249 -14.96 10.00 -2.50
CA GLY A 249 -14.20 11.17 -2.05
C GLY A 249 -14.72 12.50 -2.60
N SER A 250 -14.24 13.60 -2.05
CA SER A 250 -14.53 14.96 -2.53
C SER A 250 -13.84 15.23 -3.87
N ALA A 251 -14.29 16.27 -4.58
CA ALA A 251 -13.62 16.73 -5.81
C ALA A 251 -12.16 17.11 -5.53
N GLU A 252 -11.92 17.75 -4.38
CA GLU A 252 -10.60 18.19 -3.95
C GLU A 252 -9.70 16.98 -3.64
N CYS A 253 -10.13 16.04 -2.81
CA CYS A 253 -9.29 14.91 -2.43
C CYS A 253 -8.93 14.02 -3.65
N ARG A 254 -9.81 13.92 -4.66
CA ARG A 254 -9.50 13.19 -5.90
C ARG A 254 -8.33 13.76 -6.69
N THR A 255 -7.90 15.00 -6.39
CA THR A 255 -6.70 15.61 -7.01
C THR A 255 -5.40 14.94 -6.56
N TRP A 256 -5.41 14.14 -5.48
CA TRP A 256 -4.24 13.43 -4.97
C TRP A 256 -3.49 12.64 -6.06
N ARG A 257 -4.23 12.07 -7.01
CA ARG A 257 -3.68 11.29 -8.13
C ARG A 257 -2.79 12.14 -9.04
N ARG A 258 -3.22 13.38 -9.34
CA ARG A 258 -2.43 14.33 -10.14
C ARG A 258 -1.17 14.76 -9.36
N HIS A 259 -1.30 15.07 -8.09
CA HIS A 259 -0.17 15.44 -7.24
C HIS A 259 0.83 14.31 -7.10
N PHE A 260 0.36 13.06 -6.95
CA PHE A 260 1.22 11.88 -6.96
C PHE A 260 2.04 11.77 -8.26
N LEU A 261 1.40 11.93 -9.42
CA LEU A 261 2.12 11.85 -10.71
C LEU A 261 3.15 12.95 -10.85
N THR A 262 2.85 14.16 -10.40
CA THR A 262 3.80 15.28 -10.41
C THR A 262 4.98 14.98 -9.48
N TRP A 263 4.71 14.53 -8.28
CA TRP A 263 5.74 14.15 -7.32
C TRP A 263 6.60 12.98 -7.84
N LEU A 264 5.99 11.94 -8.38
CA LEU A 264 6.73 10.79 -8.91
C LEU A 264 7.72 11.19 -10.00
N ARG A 265 7.30 12.10 -10.89
CA ARG A 265 8.20 12.65 -11.92
C ARG A 265 9.36 13.45 -11.33
N SER A 266 9.16 14.15 -10.21
CA SER A 266 10.22 14.91 -9.54
C SER A 266 11.28 14.04 -8.88
N LEU A 267 11.02 12.75 -8.64
CA LEU A 267 11.99 11.82 -8.10
C LEU A 267 13.05 11.38 -9.13
N ASN A 268 12.86 11.72 -10.41
CA ASN A 268 13.74 11.30 -11.51
C ASN A 268 13.99 9.79 -11.57
N LEU A 269 12.97 9.01 -11.21
CA LEU A 269 12.97 7.55 -11.23
C LEU A 269 12.62 7.02 -12.63
#